data_113808f565e30140d1749a4f5040eab7
#
_entry.id   113808f565e30140d1749a4f5040eab7
#
_cell.length_a   1.000
_cell.length_b   1.000
_cell.length_c   1.000
_cell.angle_alpha   90.00
_cell.angle_beta   90.00
_cell.angle_gamma   90.00
#
_symmetry.space_group_name_H-M   'P 1'
#
loop_
_entity.id
_entity.type
_entity.pdbx_description
1 polymer ?
#
loop_
_entity_poly.entity_id
_entity_poly.type
_entity_poly.pdbx_seq_one_letter_code
_entity_poly.pdbx_strand_id
1 'polypeptide(L)'
;MSLFLAKRFATLIGTLIGASIVIFVVLEILPGNAAEMLMGADASPEAVQALARKLGLDRPASERYLGWVAGMLVGELGNSYAYQSPVAPLIAERLALTVPLALISMVLTAVMALAAGVYAASRHNRLGDVGMMGLTQVGIAIPNFWFAILLILLFAVNLRWFGAGGFPGWGEGAGPALKALVLPAVSLAVVQAAILARITRSAVLEVLREDYVRTARAKGLTQRAALWRHVLRNAMIPVLTVMGLQFANLLAGTIVVESVFYLPGLGRLIFQSISNRDLIVVRNCVMLLAAMVVIVNFVVDLLYAAVDPRIKAADV
;
A
#
# COMPACT_ATOMS: atom_id res chain seq x y z
N MET A 1 -0.05 29.16 0.18
CA MET A 1 -0.89 27.95 0.17
C MET A 1 -1.29 27.52 -1.24
N SER A 2 -1.75 28.42 -2.11
CA SER A 2 -2.10 28.09 -3.50
C SER A 2 -0.90 27.56 -4.32
N LEU A 3 0.27 28.20 -4.21
CA LEU A 3 1.49 27.78 -4.90
C LEU A 3 2.02 26.42 -4.42
N PHE A 4 1.96 26.15 -3.11
CA PHE A 4 2.31 24.85 -2.53
C PHE A 4 1.41 23.75 -3.10
N LEU A 5 0.08 23.93 -3.07
CA LEU A 5 -0.88 22.99 -3.62
C LEU A 5 -0.68 22.76 -5.11
N ALA A 6 -0.45 23.84 -5.88
CA ALA A 6 -0.18 23.74 -7.32
C ALA A 6 1.11 22.94 -7.60
N LYS A 7 2.20 23.19 -6.87
CA LYS A 7 3.44 22.42 -7.00
C LYS A 7 3.23 20.94 -6.64
N ARG A 8 2.54 20.62 -5.56
CA ARG A 8 2.24 19.24 -5.15
C ARG A 8 1.35 18.52 -6.15
N PHE A 9 0.34 19.20 -6.67
CA PHE A 9 -0.51 18.65 -7.72
C PHE A 9 0.26 18.42 -9.03
N ALA A 10 1.12 19.35 -9.43
CA ALA A 10 1.99 19.16 -10.59
C ALA A 10 2.95 17.97 -10.40
N THR A 11 3.51 17.80 -9.19
CA THR A 11 4.35 16.65 -8.86
C THR A 11 3.55 15.35 -8.95
N LEU A 12 2.32 15.30 -8.42
CA LEU A 12 1.42 14.14 -8.53
C LEU A 12 1.21 13.75 -9.99
N ILE A 13 0.81 14.70 -10.84
CA ILE A 13 0.58 14.44 -12.26
C ILE A 13 1.88 13.98 -12.96
N GLY A 14 3.00 14.67 -12.71
CA GLY A 14 4.31 14.31 -13.29
C GLY A 14 4.74 12.90 -12.88
N THR A 15 4.52 12.52 -11.62
CA THR A 15 4.83 11.17 -11.13
C THR A 15 3.94 10.11 -11.77
N LEU A 16 2.63 10.37 -11.94
CA LEU A 16 1.72 9.45 -12.62
C LEU A 16 2.08 9.26 -14.10
N ILE A 17 2.44 10.35 -14.80
CA ILE A 17 2.93 10.27 -16.17
C ILE A 17 4.23 9.47 -16.25
N GLY A 18 5.20 9.77 -15.40
CA GLY A 18 6.46 9.03 -15.33
C GLY A 18 6.25 7.54 -15.05
N ALA A 19 5.39 7.20 -14.08
CA ALA A 19 5.03 5.82 -13.77
C ALA A 19 4.38 5.12 -14.97
N SER A 20 3.44 5.78 -15.67
CA SER A 20 2.77 5.20 -16.83
C SER A 20 3.76 4.90 -17.97
N ILE A 21 4.72 5.80 -18.22
CA ILE A 21 5.77 5.57 -19.21
C ILE A 21 6.64 4.36 -18.84
N VAL A 22 7.10 4.31 -17.58
CA VAL A 22 7.94 3.21 -17.11
C VAL A 22 7.20 1.87 -17.20
N ILE A 23 5.95 1.82 -16.73
CA ILE A 23 5.11 0.60 -16.79
C ILE A 23 4.93 0.15 -18.23
N PHE A 24 4.60 1.08 -19.14
CA PHE A 24 4.41 0.77 -20.54
C PHE A 24 5.70 0.23 -21.18
N VAL A 25 6.83 0.92 -20.99
CA VAL A 25 8.13 0.54 -21.56
C VAL A 25 8.59 -0.81 -21.02
N VAL A 26 8.48 -1.05 -19.72
CA VAL A 26 8.89 -2.34 -19.11
C VAL A 26 8.08 -3.49 -19.69
N LEU A 27 6.75 -3.32 -19.82
CA LEU A 27 5.90 -4.39 -20.38
C LEU A 27 6.04 -4.55 -21.89
N GLU A 28 6.48 -3.52 -22.60
CA GLU A 28 6.80 -3.58 -24.04
C GLU A 28 8.10 -4.34 -24.33
N ILE A 29 9.09 -4.24 -23.42
CA ILE A 29 10.39 -4.93 -23.57
C ILE A 29 10.28 -6.41 -23.18
N LEU A 30 9.28 -6.80 -22.40
CA LEU A 30 9.09 -8.19 -21.99
C LEU A 30 8.92 -9.10 -23.23
N PRO A 31 9.74 -10.17 -23.32
CA PRO A 31 9.67 -11.08 -24.48
C PRO A 31 8.34 -11.85 -24.48
N GLY A 32 7.72 -11.92 -25.63
CA GLY A 32 6.48 -12.65 -25.88
C GLY A 32 5.37 -11.76 -26.43
N ASN A 33 4.94 -12.08 -27.64
CA ASN A 33 3.78 -11.43 -28.26
C ASN A 33 2.52 -12.04 -27.64
N ALA A 34 1.59 -11.21 -27.13
CA ALA A 34 0.33 -11.69 -26.59
C ALA A 34 -0.44 -12.57 -27.60
N ALA A 35 -0.32 -12.28 -28.90
CA ALA A 35 -0.93 -13.10 -29.94
C ALA A 35 -0.28 -14.49 -30.06
N GLU A 36 1.04 -14.63 -29.96
CA GLU A 36 1.75 -15.92 -29.96
C GLU A 36 1.29 -16.78 -28.79
N MET A 37 1.08 -16.18 -27.65
CA MET A 37 0.69 -16.89 -26.44
C MET A 37 -0.75 -17.37 -26.47
N LEU A 38 -1.66 -16.55 -26.99
CA LEU A 38 -3.07 -16.92 -27.14
C LEU A 38 -3.27 -18.02 -28.16
N MET A 39 -2.43 -18.06 -29.20
CA MET A 39 -2.52 -19.06 -30.27
C MET A 39 -1.78 -20.35 -29.92
N GLY A 40 -0.85 -20.30 -28.96
CA GLY A 40 -0.01 -21.44 -28.59
C GLY A 40 1.22 -21.62 -29.48
N ALA A 41 2.14 -22.52 -29.04
CA ALA A 41 3.44 -22.73 -29.70
C ALA A 41 3.36 -23.34 -31.12
N ASP A 42 2.25 -23.99 -31.44
CA ASP A 42 2.03 -24.68 -32.73
C ASP A 42 1.27 -23.81 -33.75
N ALA A 43 1.01 -22.53 -33.45
CA ALA A 43 0.27 -21.65 -34.33
C ALA A 43 1.10 -21.23 -35.55
N SER A 44 0.45 -21.13 -36.73
CA SER A 44 1.13 -20.62 -37.90
C SER A 44 1.49 -19.14 -37.76
N PRO A 45 2.62 -18.69 -38.33
CA PRO A 45 3.03 -17.27 -38.29
C PRO A 45 1.95 -16.32 -38.84
N GLU A 46 1.19 -16.75 -39.86
CA GLU A 46 0.12 -15.97 -40.46
C GLU A 46 -1.06 -15.78 -39.49
N ALA A 47 -1.43 -16.83 -38.75
CA ALA A 47 -2.50 -16.75 -37.75
C ALA A 47 -2.12 -15.84 -36.57
N VAL A 48 -0.86 -15.92 -36.12
CA VAL A 48 -0.32 -15.01 -35.08
C VAL A 48 -0.34 -13.57 -35.54
N GLN A 49 0.11 -13.27 -36.77
CA GLN A 49 0.06 -11.92 -37.32
C GLN A 49 -1.39 -11.40 -37.47
N ALA A 50 -2.31 -12.24 -37.94
CA ALA A 50 -3.73 -11.85 -38.06
C ALA A 50 -4.33 -11.51 -36.69
N LEU A 51 -4.01 -12.27 -35.64
CA LEU A 51 -4.44 -11.98 -34.29
C LEU A 51 -3.74 -10.73 -33.73
N ALA A 52 -2.45 -10.55 -33.97
CA ALA A 52 -1.72 -9.35 -33.56
C ALA A 52 -2.33 -8.07 -34.15
N ARG A 53 -2.69 -8.07 -35.44
CA ARG A 53 -3.43 -6.96 -36.07
C ARG A 53 -4.80 -6.73 -35.45
N LYS A 54 -5.54 -7.80 -35.20
CA LYS A 54 -6.87 -7.71 -34.53
C LYS A 54 -6.76 -7.11 -33.12
N LEU A 55 -5.68 -7.38 -32.42
CA LEU A 55 -5.39 -6.86 -31.08
C LEU A 55 -4.71 -5.47 -31.13
N GLY A 56 -4.40 -4.95 -32.31
CA GLY A 56 -3.72 -3.66 -32.48
C GLY A 56 -2.28 -3.62 -32.00
N LEU A 57 -1.62 -4.79 -31.90
CA LEU A 57 -0.24 -4.90 -31.44
C LEU A 57 0.76 -4.51 -32.53
N ASP A 58 0.33 -4.39 -33.77
CA ASP A 58 1.07 -3.92 -34.95
C ASP A 58 1.19 -2.40 -35.03
N ARG A 59 0.39 -1.66 -34.23
CA ARG A 59 0.45 -0.20 -34.19
C ARG A 59 1.75 0.30 -33.54
N PRO A 60 2.23 1.50 -33.92
CA PRO A 60 3.37 2.12 -33.25
C PRO A 60 3.19 2.19 -31.73
N ALA A 61 4.27 1.96 -30.97
CA ALA A 61 4.24 1.95 -29.51
C ALA A 61 3.68 3.28 -28.92
N SER A 62 3.97 4.39 -29.57
CA SER A 62 3.43 5.71 -29.17
C SER A 62 1.90 5.78 -29.26
N GLU A 63 1.28 5.24 -30.31
CA GLU A 63 -0.17 5.20 -30.46
C GLU A 63 -0.81 4.27 -29.42
N ARG A 64 -0.19 3.13 -29.15
CA ARG A 64 -0.65 2.17 -28.13
C ARG A 64 -0.56 2.77 -26.72
N TYR A 65 0.52 3.51 -26.43
CA TYR A 65 0.67 4.24 -25.17
C TYR A 65 -0.40 5.31 -24.99
N LEU A 66 -0.55 6.20 -25.98
CA LEU A 66 -1.55 7.28 -25.92
C LEU A 66 -2.97 6.74 -25.84
N GLY A 67 -3.28 5.69 -26.60
CA GLY A 67 -4.57 5.00 -26.55
C GLY A 67 -4.85 4.39 -25.16
N TRP A 68 -3.84 3.79 -24.53
CA TRP A 68 -3.97 3.25 -23.18
C TRP A 68 -4.19 4.35 -22.13
N VAL A 69 -3.39 5.43 -22.18
CA VAL A 69 -3.56 6.55 -21.22
C VAL A 69 -4.92 7.23 -21.41
N ALA A 70 -5.33 7.47 -22.66
CA ALA A 70 -6.67 8.01 -22.94
C ALA A 70 -7.78 7.09 -22.44
N GLY A 71 -7.67 5.77 -22.67
CA GLY A 71 -8.62 4.78 -22.17
C GLY A 71 -8.74 4.79 -20.65
N MET A 72 -7.61 4.91 -19.92
CA MET A 72 -7.64 5.02 -18.46
C MET A 72 -8.42 6.24 -17.97
N LEU A 73 -8.32 7.38 -18.65
CA LEU A 73 -9.01 8.62 -18.26
C LEU A 73 -10.53 8.53 -18.45
N VAL A 74 -11.01 7.70 -19.37
CA VAL A 74 -12.43 7.48 -19.61
C VAL A 74 -12.98 6.18 -19.03
N GLY A 75 -12.11 5.40 -18.34
CA GLY A 75 -12.51 4.12 -17.74
C GLY A 75 -12.52 2.92 -18.68
N GLU A 76 -12.02 3.07 -19.92
CA GLU A 76 -11.90 2.01 -20.91
C GLU A 76 -10.53 1.31 -20.77
N LEU A 77 -10.46 0.30 -19.90
CA LEU A 77 -9.20 -0.40 -19.59
C LEU A 77 -8.89 -1.55 -20.56
N GLY A 78 -9.72 -1.76 -21.59
CA GLY A 78 -9.60 -2.87 -22.53
C GLY A 78 -10.19 -4.18 -22.01
N ASN A 79 -9.93 -5.27 -22.73
CA ASN A 79 -10.40 -6.62 -22.39
C ASN A 79 -9.25 -7.53 -22.00
N SER A 80 -9.48 -8.31 -20.95
CA SER A 80 -8.57 -9.35 -20.51
C SER A 80 -8.51 -10.48 -21.53
N TYR A 81 -7.31 -10.94 -21.83
CA TYR A 81 -7.12 -12.10 -22.69
C TYR A 81 -7.41 -13.42 -21.96
N ALA A 82 -7.02 -13.51 -20.68
CA ALA A 82 -7.18 -14.72 -19.89
C ALA A 82 -8.63 -14.91 -19.42
N TYR A 83 -9.31 -13.81 -19.03
CA TYR A 83 -10.67 -13.86 -18.48
C TYR A 83 -11.77 -13.61 -19.54
N GLN A 84 -11.41 -13.22 -20.77
CA GLN A 84 -12.33 -12.90 -21.86
C GLN A 84 -13.42 -11.90 -21.45
N SER A 85 -13.08 -10.93 -20.61
CA SER A 85 -14.02 -9.97 -20.00
C SER A 85 -13.40 -8.57 -19.92
N PRO A 86 -14.20 -7.50 -19.82
CA PRO A 86 -13.71 -6.15 -19.62
C PRO A 86 -12.88 -6.04 -18.34
N VAL A 87 -11.74 -5.32 -18.41
CA VAL A 87 -10.80 -5.20 -17.29
C VAL A 87 -11.33 -4.29 -16.19
N ALA A 88 -12.09 -3.24 -16.53
CA ALA A 88 -12.58 -2.27 -15.55
C ALA A 88 -13.46 -2.90 -14.45
N PRO A 89 -14.53 -3.67 -14.75
CA PRO A 89 -15.30 -4.34 -13.70
C PRO A 89 -14.49 -5.39 -12.94
N LEU A 90 -13.58 -6.12 -13.62
CA LEU A 90 -12.70 -7.09 -12.98
C LEU A 90 -11.83 -6.43 -11.90
N ILE A 91 -11.25 -5.26 -12.19
CA ILE A 91 -10.46 -4.48 -11.22
C ILE A 91 -11.34 -3.92 -10.11
N ALA A 92 -12.51 -3.37 -10.43
CA ALA A 92 -13.42 -2.77 -9.46
C ALA A 92 -13.84 -3.78 -8.38
N GLU A 93 -14.14 -5.00 -8.76
CA GLU A 93 -14.46 -6.11 -7.85
C GLU A 93 -13.31 -6.41 -6.88
N ARG A 94 -12.07 -6.41 -7.39
CA ARG A 94 -10.86 -6.69 -6.59
C ARG A 94 -10.50 -5.54 -5.65
N LEU A 95 -10.73 -4.30 -6.07
CA LEU A 95 -10.53 -3.11 -5.24
C LEU A 95 -11.44 -3.10 -4.01
N ALA A 96 -12.67 -3.59 -4.13
CA ALA A 96 -13.61 -3.69 -3.03
C ALA A 96 -13.10 -4.56 -1.86
N LEU A 97 -12.07 -5.38 -2.08
CA LEU A 97 -11.37 -6.13 -1.05
C LEU A 97 -10.04 -5.48 -0.68
N THR A 98 -9.18 -5.19 -1.66
CA THR A 98 -7.81 -4.72 -1.42
C THR A 98 -7.78 -3.37 -0.69
N VAL A 99 -8.68 -2.44 -1.04
CA VAL A 99 -8.72 -1.11 -0.40
C VAL A 99 -9.08 -1.21 1.09
N PRO A 100 -10.17 -1.87 1.51
CA PRO A 100 -10.46 -2.08 2.92
C PRO A 100 -9.36 -2.82 3.67
N LEU A 101 -8.76 -3.87 3.08
CA LEU A 101 -7.64 -4.60 3.67
C LEU A 101 -6.45 -3.66 3.93
N ALA A 102 -6.06 -2.85 2.95
CA ALA A 102 -4.96 -1.90 3.09
C ALA A 102 -5.24 -0.84 4.16
N LEU A 103 -6.47 -0.28 4.19
CA LEU A 103 -6.86 0.71 5.18
C LEU A 103 -6.89 0.14 6.59
N ILE A 104 -7.48 -1.05 6.80
CA ILE A 104 -7.50 -1.73 8.10
C ILE A 104 -6.08 -2.01 8.56
N SER A 105 -5.21 -2.55 7.68
CA SER A 105 -3.81 -2.82 7.98
C SER A 105 -3.06 -1.55 8.38
N MET A 106 -3.31 -0.42 7.69
CA MET A 106 -2.66 0.86 7.99
C MET A 106 -3.11 1.43 9.33
N VAL A 107 -4.41 1.34 9.65
CA VAL A 107 -4.93 1.75 10.96
C VAL A 107 -4.34 0.89 12.07
N LEU A 108 -4.29 -0.43 11.91
CA LEU A 108 -3.65 -1.33 12.87
C LEU A 108 -2.15 -1.01 13.03
N THR A 109 -1.45 -0.78 11.93
CA THR A 109 -0.04 -0.35 11.93
C THR A 109 0.14 0.90 12.78
N ALA A 110 -0.66 1.93 12.53
CA ALA A 110 -0.58 3.20 13.25
C ALA A 110 -0.85 3.02 14.75
N VAL A 111 -1.93 2.33 15.12
CA VAL A 111 -2.30 2.08 16.52
C VAL A 111 -1.21 1.32 17.25
N MET A 112 -0.73 0.22 16.67
CA MET A 112 0.32 -0.61 17.27
C MET A 112 1.64 0.15 17.40
N ALA A 113 2.05 0.86 16.35
CA ALA A 113 3.30 1.60 16.32
C ALA A 113 3.31 2.78 17.32
N LEU A 114 2.21 3.54 17.37
CA LEU A 114 2.09 4.64 18.33
C LEU A 114 2.08 4.12 19.77
N ALA A 115 1.31 3.09 20.06
CA ALA A 115 1.28 2.47 21.38
C ALA A 115 2.66 1.97 21.81
N ALA A 116 3.32 1.19 20.95
CA ALA A 116 4.65 0.60 21.23
C ALA A 116 5.74 1.69 21.32
N GLY A 117 5.78 2.63 20.37
CA GLY A 117 6.80 3.68 20.29
C GLY A 117 6.71 4.68 21.45
N VAL A 118 5.49 5.14 21.77
CA VAL A 118 5.25 6.05 22.92
C VAL A 118 5.54 5.33 24.24
N TYR A 119 5.13 4.08 24.39
CA TYR A 119 5.45 3.28 25.56
C TYR A 119 6.97 3.15 25.75
N ALA A 120 7.70 2.75 24.72
CA ALA A 120 9.15 2.61 24.74
C ALA A 120 9.85 3.93 25.08
N ALA A 121 9.45 5.06 24.44
CA ALA A 121 9.98 6.39 24.73
C ALA A 121 9.72 6.82 26.19
N SER A 122 8.53 6.54 26.73
CA SER A 122 8.16 6.87 28.11
C SER A 122 8.97 6.07 29.16
N ARG A 123 9.49 4.93 28.76
CA ARG A 123 10.32 4.02 29.61
C ARG A 123 11.78 4.01 29.15
N HIS A 124 12.24 5.07 28.51
CA HIS A 124 13.57 5.17 27.92
C HIS A 124 14.68 4.62 28.83
N ASN A 125 15.56 3.76 28.26
CA ASN A 125 16.65 3.04 28.94
C ASN A 125 16.21 2.09 30.09
N ARG A 126 14.94 1.70 30.18
CA ARG A 126 14.45 0.69 31.11
C ARG A 126 14.14 -0.62 30.39
N LEU A 127 13.92 -1.71 31.16
CA LEU A 127 13.59 -3.03 30.61
C LEU A 127 12.39 -3.01 29.64
N GLY A 128 11.39 -2.17 29.90
CA GLY A 128 10.24 -2.01 29.00
C GLY A 128 10.62 -1.43 27.63
N ASP A 129 11.55 -0.48 27.58
CA ASP A 129 12.10 0.05 26.33
C ASP A 129 12.90 -1.00 25.57
N VAL A 130 13.85 -1.65 26.26
CA VAL A 130 14.70 -2.68 25.66
C VAL A 130 13.87 -3.87 25.15
N GLY A 131 12.89 -4.34 25.93
CA GLY A 131 12.00 -5.42 25.54
C GLY A 131 11.14 -5.06 24.33
N MET A 132 10.54 -3.85 24.32
CA MET A 132 9.74 -3.39 23.19
C MET A 132 10.59 -3.24 21.93
N MET A 133 11.80 -2.70 22.02
CA MET A 133 12.70 -2.59 20.88
C MET A 133 13.18 -3.95 20.39
N GLY A 134 13.40 -4.91 21.30
CA GLY A 134 13.68 -6.30 20.96
C GLY A 134 12.53 -6.95 20.17
N LEU A 135 11.29 -6.77 20.64
CA LEU A 135 10.11 -7.26 19.91
C LEU A 135 9.96 -6.63 18.52
N THR A 136 10.22 -5.33 18.39
CA THR A 136 10.19 -4.69 17.06
C THR A 136 11.30 -5.24 16.16
N GLN A 137 12.47 -5.56 16.67
CA GLN A 137 13.53 -6.17 15.89
C GLN A 137 13.14 -7.56 15.36
N VAL A 138 12.49 -8.37 16.19
CA VAL A 138 11.92 -9.66 15.75
C VAL A 138 10.85 -9.44 14.68
N GLY A 139 9.93 -8.46 14.89
CA GLY A 139 8.88 -8.15 13.92
C GLY A 139 9.41 -7.74 12.56
N ILE A 140 10.52 -7.00 12.50
CA ILE A 140 11.15 -6.59 11.22
C ILE A 140 11.83 -7.77 10.52
N ALA A 141 12.39 -8.70 11.28
CA ALA A 141 13.12 -9.85 10.72
C ALA A 141 12.19 -10.92 10.12
N ILE A 142 10.92 -10.91 10.48
CA ILE A 142 9.96 -11.92 10.05
C ILE A 142 9.37 -11.56 8.68
N PRO A 143 9.47 -12.43 7.65
CA PRO A 143 8.78 -12.19 6.38
C PRO A 143 7.26 -12.21 6.54
N ASN A 144 6.56 -11.26 5.90
CA ASN A 144 5.10 -11.13 5.99
C ASN A 144 4.36 -12.43 5.68
N PHE A 145 4.75 -13.12 4.61
CA PHE A 145 4.09 -14.37 4.19
C PHE A 145 4.27 -15.49 5.21
N TRP A 146 5.45 -15.60 5.81
CA TRP A 146 5.73 -16.60 6.82
C TRP A 146 4.91 -16.35 8.09
N PHE A 147 4.83 -15.08 8.52
CA PHE A 147 3.98 -14.69 9.65
C PHE A 147 2.50 -14.93 9.34
N ALA A 148 2.03 -14.67 8.12
CA ALA A 148 0.68 -15.00 7.68
C ALA A 148 0.37 -16.49 7.83
N ILE A 149 1.30 -17.38 7.41
CA ILE A 149 1.15 -18.82 7.55
C ILE A 149 1.08 -19.24 9.03
N LEU A 150 1.91 -18.64 9.90
CA LEU A 150 1.86 -18.92 11.34
C LEU A 150 0.53 -18.49 11.97
N LEU A 151 -0.03 -17.35 11.54
CA LEU A 151 -1.35 -16.92 11.99
C LEU A 151 -2.45 -17.90 11.55
N ILE A 152 -2.39 -18.40 10.32
CA ILE A 152 -3.31 -19.44 9.83
C ILE A 152 -3.20 -20.69 10.68
N LEU A 153 -1.98 -21.21 10.89
CA LEU A 153 -1.76 -22.42 11.69
C LEU A 153 -2.28 -22.27 13.11
N LEU A 154 -2.02 -21.14 13.75
CA LEU A 154 -2.44 -20.91 15.12
C LEU A 154 -3.95 -20.66 15.23
N PHE A 155 -4.46 -19.66 14.49
CA PHE A 155 -5.81 -19.15 14.71
C PHE A 155 -6.88 -19.83 13.87
N ALA A 156 -6.54 -20.38 12.70
CA ALA A 156 -7.50 -21.07 11.86
C ALA A 156 -7.49 -22.58 12.04
N VAL A 157 -6.30 -23.21 12.11
CA VAL A 157 -6.18 -24.66 12.20
C VAL A 157 -6.29 -25.14 13.65
N ASN A 158 -5.47 -24.60 14.58
CA ASN A 158 -5.43 -25.06 15.96
C ASN A 158 -6.60 -24.51 16.80
N LEU A 159 -6.76 -23.19 16.85
CA LEU A 159 -7.78 -22.55 17.68
C LEU A 159 -9.16 -22.49 16.99
N ARG A 160 -9.21 -22.57 15.68
CA ARG A 160 -10.45 -22.52 14.87
C ARG A 160 -11.31 -21.28 15.10
N TRP A 161 -10.67 -20.15 15.45
CA TRP A 161 -11.36 -18.87 15.67
C TRP A 161 -11.68 -18.14 14.37
N PHE A 162 -10.86 -18.35 13.33
CA PHE A 162 -10.93 -17.71 12.02
C PHE A 162 -10.90 -18.74 10.91
N GLY A 163 -11.33 -18.37 9.71
CA GLY A 163 -11.11 -19.15 8.50
C GLY A 163 -9.66 -19.14 8.05
N ALA A 164 -9.20 -20.23 7.43
CA ALA A 164 -7.84 -20.33 6.91
C ALA A 164 -7.60 -19.43 5.67
N GLY A 165 -8.67 -19.01 5.00
CA GLY A 165 -8.62 -18.15 3.82
C GLY A 165 -9.99 -18.03 3.14
N GLY A 166 -10.00 -17.32 2.01
CA GLY A 166 -11.22 -16.98 1.30
C GLY A 166 -11.89 -15.72 1.84
N PHE A 167 -12.80 -15.16 1.05
CA PHE A 167 -13.57 -13.98 1.39
C PHE A 167 -15.04 -14.20 1.03
N PRO A 168 -15.96 -14.11 2.00
CA PRO A 168 -17.36 -14.41 1.77
C PRO A 168 -18.07 -13.38 0.87
N GLY A 169 -17.45 -12.22 0.69
CA GLY A 169 -18.06 -11.08 0.01
C GLY A 169 -18.77 -10.14 0.99
N TRP A 170 -18.93 -8.89 0.56
CA TRP A 170 -19.65 -7.88 1.34
C TRP A 170 -21.16 -8.14 1.39
N GLY A 171 -21.69 -8.92 0.43
CA GLY A 171 -23.11 -9.31 0.37
C GLY A 171 -23.55 -10.23 1.52
N GLU A 172 -22.64 -11.01 2.09
CA GLU A 172 -22.88 -11.85 3.28
C GLU A 172 -22.90 -11.05 4.60
N GLY A 173 -22.69 -9.75 4.51
CA GLY A 173 -22.68 -8.83 5.64
C GLY A 173 -21.27 -8.40 6.09
N ALA A 174 -21.20 -7.23 6.72
CA ALA A 174 -19.94 -6.63 7.15
C ALA A 174 -19.20 -7.46 8.21
N GLY A 175 -19.90 -8.14 9.11
CA GLY A 175 -19.28 -8.95 10.17
C GLY A 175 -18.41 -10.09 9.63
N PRO A 176 -18.97 -11.04 8.84
CA PRO A 176 -18.20 -12.10 8.20
C PRO A 176 -17.07 -11.57 7.31
N ALA A 177 -17.32 -10.51 6.53
CA ALA A 177 -16.33 -9.90 5.66
C ALA A 177 -15.14 -9.33 6.45
N LEU A 178 -15.39 -8.54 7.49
CA LEU A 178 -14.34 -7.99 8.35
C LEU A 178 -13.59 -9.09 9.10
N LYS A 179 -14.29 -10.13 9.58
CA LYS A 179 -13.64 -11.27 10.23
C LYS A 179 -12.65 -11.98 9.32
N ALA A 180 -12.96 -12.13 8.04
CA ALA A 180 -12.06 -12.73 7.05
C ALA A 180 -10.81 -11.88 6.81
N LEU A 181 -10.88 -10.56 7.00
CA LEU A 181 -9.76 -9.64 6.81
C LEU A 181 -8.87 -9.48 8.05
N VAL A 182 -9.24 -9.98 9.25
CA VAL A 182 -8.47 -9.78 10.50
C VAL A 182 -7.07 -10.36 10.39
N LEU A 183 -6.93 -11.66 10.10
CA LEU A 183 -5.62 -12.29 10.03
C LEU A 183 -4.74 -11.71 8.92
N PRO A 184 -5.24 -11.51 7.68
CA PRO A 184 -4.51 -10.79 6.63
C PRO A 184 -4.03 -9.39 7.07
N ALA A 185 -4.93 -8.61 7.68
CA ALA A 185 -4.60 -7.26 8.12
C ALA A 185 -3.55 -7.26 9.24
N VAL A 186 -3.64 -8.15 10.21
CA VAL A 186 -2.63 -8.30 11.28
C VAL A 186 -1.29 -8.71 10.70
N SER A 187 -1.25 -9.65 9.73
CA SER A 187 0.00 -10.09 9.11
C SER A 187 0.73 -8.95 8.39
N LEU A 188 0.01 -8.07 7.71
CA LEU A 188 0.56 -6.87 7.09
C LEU A 188 0.99 -5.83 8.13
N ALA A 189 0.16 -5.62 9.15
CA ALA A 189 0.36 -4.54 10.11
C ALA A 189 1.56 -4.76 11.03
N VAL A 190 1.82 -5.97 11.51
CA VAL A 190 2.85 -6.25 12.53
C VAL A 190 4.24 -5.81 12.08
N VAL A 191 4.63 -6.18 10.85
CA VAL A 191 5.95 -5.81 10.30
C VAL A 191 6.09 -4.31 10.13
N GLN A 192 5.06 -3.67 9.58
CA GLN A 192 5.06 -2.22 9.37
C GLN A 192 5.00 -1.45 10.70
N ALA A 193 4.24 -1.95 11.67
CA ALA A 193 4.18 -1.39 13.01
C ALA A 193 5.52 -1.46 13.74
N ALA A 194 6.28 -2.52 13.56
CA ALA A 194 7.61 -2.68 14.14
C ALA A 194 8.59 -1.59 13.65
N ILE A 195 8.58 -1.30 12.35
CA ILE A 195 9.39 -0.22 11.75
C ILE A 195 8.94 1.15 12.28
N LEU A 196 7.62 1.41 12.21
CA LEU A 196 7.04 2.70 12.60
C LEU A 196 7.17 2.98 14.10
N ALA A 197 7.12 1.94 14.95
CA ALA A 197 7.31 2.07 16.40
C ALA A 197 8.71 2.60 16.76
N ARG A 198 9.75 2.16 16.06
CA ARG A 198 11.12 2.67 16.24
C ARG A 198 11.21 4.15 15.89
N ILE A 199 10.60 4.55 14.79
CA ILE A 199 10.57 5.94 14.34
C ILE A 199 9.77 6.79 15.34
N THR A 200 8.61 6.30 15.76
CA THR A 200 7.77 6.96 16.77
C THR A 200 8.55 7.17 18.07
N ARG A 201 9.26 6.13 18.55
CA ARG A 201 10.09 6.23 19.73
C ARG A 201 11.17 7.31 19.57
N SER A 202 11.89 7.31 18.46
CA SER A 202 12.97 8.29 18.21
C SER A 202 12.42 9.72 18.15
N ALA A 203 11.33 9.94 17.43
CA ALA A 203 10.67 11.24 17.30
C ALA A 203 10.14 11.75 18.67
N VAL A 204 9.54 10.89 19.47
CA VAL A 204 9.07 11.25 20.82
C VAL A 204 10.24 11.61 21.74
N LEU A 205 11.35 10.86 21.69
CA LEU A 205 12.55 11.15 22.51
C LEU A 205 13.24 12.45 22.10
N GLU A 206 13.27 12.77 20.81
CA GLU A 206 13.82 14.03 20.28
C GLU A 206 13.01 15.20 20.80
N VAL A 207 11.70 15.19 20.63
CA VAL A 207 10.81 16.26 21.06
C VAL A 207 10.80 16.41 22.59
N LEU A 208 10.94 15.32 23.36
CA LEU A 208 11.03 15.37 24.84
C LEU A 208 12.23 16.19 25.33
N ARG A 209 13.26 16.36 24.52
CA ARG A 209 14.49 17.12 24.86
C ARG A 209 14.40 18.61 24.55
N GLU A 210 13.37 19.03 23.84
CA GLU A 210 13.15 20.41 23.43
C GLU A 210 12.92 21.35 24.63
N ASP A 211 13.44 22.58 24.55
CA ASP A 211 13.40 23.55 25.65
C ASP A 211 11.98 23.98 26.02
N TYR A 212 11.06 24.04 25.06
CA TYR A 212 9.67 24.38 25.35
C TYR A 212 8.97 23.28 26.18
N VAL A 213 9.37 22.00 26.05
CA VAL A 213 8.85 20.90 26.87
C VAL A 213 9.41 21.00 28.29
N ARG A 214 10.71 21.36 28.43
CA ARG A 214 11.33 21.63 29.74
C ARG A 214 10.62 22.79 30.44
N THR A 215 10.38 23.89 29.72
CA THR A 215 9.66 25.06 30.23
C THR A 215 8.23 24.69 30.68
N ALA A 216 7.50 23.91 29.90
CA ALA A 216 6.16 23.46 30.25
C ALA A 216 6.17 22.63 31.57
N ARG A 217 7.17 21.77 31.74
CA ARG A 217 7.36 20.99 32.98
C ARG A 217 7.74 21.87 34.16
N ALA A 218 8.61 22.85 33.96
CA ALA A 218 8.98 23.82 34.98
C ALA A 218 7.77 24.65 35.47
N LYS A 219 6.80 24.88 34.58
CA LYS A 219 5.50 25.54 34.92
C LYS A 219 4.51 24.58 35.60
N GLY A 220 4.91 23.37 36.01
CA GLY A 220 4.08 22.44 36.78
C GLY A 220 3.33 21.39 35.99
N LEU A 221 3.54 21.25 34.66
CA LEU A 221 2.95 20.16 33.91
C LEU A 221 3.59 18.81 34.32
N THR A 222 2.74 17.82 34.57
CA THR A 222 3.20 16.44 34.79
C THR A 222 3.84 15.91 33.50
N GLN A 223 4.76 14.95 33.61
CA GLN A 223 5.40 14.33 32.45
C GLN A 223 4.39 13.73 31.47
N ARG A 224 3.31 13.13 31.98
CA ARG A 224 2.23 12.57 31.15
C ARG A 224 1.46 13.66 30.41
N ALA A 225 1.11 14.76 31.08
CA ALA A 225 0.42 15.89 30.44
C ALA A 225 1.30 16.55 29.36
N ALA A 226 2.60 16.75 29.64
CA ALA A 226 3.54 17.28 28.66
C ALA A 226 3.67 16.35 27.44
N LEU A 227 3.75 15.02 27.65
CA LEU A 227 3.82 14.04 26.57
C LEU A 227 2.62 14.14 25.62
N TRP A 228 1.39 14.12 26.15
CA TRP A 228 0.19 14.11 25.30
C TRP A 228 -0.12 15.47 24.66
N ARG A 229 0.13 16.58 25.41
CA ARG A 229 -0.27 17.93 24.99
C ARG A 229 0.75 18.63 24.10
N HIS A 230 2.05 18.38 24.32
CA HIS A 230 3.14 19.10 23.65
C HIS A 230 4.03 18.19 22.78
N VAL A 231 4.38 17.01 23.29
CA VAL A 231 5.36 16.16 22.62
C VAL A 231 4.74 15.41 21.46
N LEU A 232 3.63 14.71 21.70
CA LEU A 232 3.06 13.80 20.72
C LEU A 232 2.64 14.55 19.44
N ARG A 233 2.04 15.73 19.58
CA ARG A 233 1.63 16.54 18.43
C ARG A 233 2.81 16.85 17.47
N ASN A 234 3.96 17.22 18.01
CA ASN A 234 5.15 17.55 17.20
C ASN A 234 5.88 16.29 16.72
N ALA A 235 5.92 15.23 17.54
CA ALA A 235 6.51 13.95 17.17
C ALA A 235 5.73 13.24 16.05
N MET A 236 4.45 13.58 15.84
CA MET A 236 3.65 13.00 14.74
C MET A 236 4.11 13.45 13.35
N ILE A 237 4.82 14.57 13.23
CA ILE A 237 5.27 15.09 11.94
C ILE A 237 6.14 14.04 11.19
N PRO A 238 7.30 13.59 11.71
CA PRO A 238 8.09 12.56 11.04
C PRO A 238 7.37 11.20 10.95
N VAL A 239 6.49 10.88 11.91
CA VAL A 239 5.72 9.63 11.91
C VAL A 239 4.76 9.58 10.72
N LEU A 240 4.01 10.66 10.46
CA LEU A 240 3.08 10.75 9.32
C LEU A 240 3.82 10.62 7.98
N THR A 241 5.02 11.20 7.85
CA THR A 241 5.84 11.05 6.64
C THR A 241 6.15 9.60 6.34
N VAL A 242 6.65 8.90 7.35
CA VAL A 242 7.01 7.50 7.19
C VAL A 242 5.78 6.62 6.96
N MET A 243 4.64 6.95 7.56
CA MET A 243 3.37 6.26 7.27
C MET A 243 3.00 6.33 5.79
N GLY A 244 3.17 7.48 5.13
CA GLY A 244 2.95 7.59 3.69
C GLY A 244 3.84 6.66 2.88
N LEU A 245 5.14 6.63 3.18
CA LEU A 245 6.09 5.72 2.53
C LEU A 245 5.77 4.25 2.82
N GLN A 246 5.34 3.92 4.04
CA GLN A 246 4.99 2.56 4.42
C GLN A 246 3.70 2.07 3.75
N PHE A 247 2.81 2.96 3.33
CA PHE A 247 1.61 2.56 2.59
C PHE A 247 1.97 1.89 1.26
N ALA A 248 3.01 2.36 0.57
CA ALA A 248 3.52 1.71 -0.63
C ALA A 248 3.99 0.27 -0.35
N ASN A 249 4.78 0.09 0.73
CA ASN A 249 5.25 -1.23 1.14
C ASN A 249 4.08 -2.15 1.57
N LEU A 250 3.06 -1.58 2.19
CA LEU A 250 1.87 -2.30 2.60
C LEU A 250 1.09 -2.79 1.37
N LEU A 251 0.87 -1.94 0.36
CA LEU A 251 0.23 -2.33 -0.90
C LEU A 251 1.03 -3.42 -1.64
N ALA A 252 2.36 -3.31 -1.69
CA ALA A 252 3.19 -4.37 -2.26
C ALA A 252 3.06 -5.68 -1.46
N GLY A 253 2.95 -5.59 -0.14
CA GLY A 253 2.73 -6.73 0.75
C GLY A 253 1.37 -7.41 0.54
N THR A 254 0.33 -6.68 0.12
CA THR A 254 -0.99 -7.28 -0.13
C THR A 254 -0.93 -8.34 -1.23
N ILE A 255 -0.07 -8.18 -2.24
CA ILE A 255 0.08 -9.14 -3.35
C ILE A 255 0.36 -10.55 -2.81
N VAL A 256 1.28 -10.65 -1.86
CA VAL A 256 1.68 -11.92 -1.27
C VAL A 256 0.64 -12.41 -0.26
N VAL A 257 0.17 -11.53 0.62
CA VAL A 257 -0.79 -11.89 1.68
C VAL A 257 -2.14 -12.32 1.10
N GLU A 258 -2.65 -11.63 0.08
CA GLU A 258 -3.86 -12.04 -0.63
C GLU A 258 -3.73 -13.44 -1.26
N SER A 259 -2.54 -13.77 -1.78
CA SER A 259 -2.26 -15.10 -2.32
C SER A 259 -2.22 -16.17 -1.23
N VAL A 260 -1.59 -15.90 -0.08
CA VAL A 260 -1.50 -16.83 1.07
C VAL A 260 -2.88 -17.12 1.67
N PHE A 261 -3.73 -16.10 1.83
CA PHE A 261 -5.08 -16.25 2.37
C PHE A 261 -6.14 -16.55 1.30
N TYR A 262 -5.76 -16.79 0.04
CA TYR A 262 -6.69 -17.03 -1.06
C TYR A 262 -7.77 -15.96 -1.20
N LEU A 263 -7.43 -14.70 -0.94
CA LEU A 263 -8.35 -13.57 -1.06
C LEU A 263 -8.48 -13.14 -2.54
N PRO A 264 -9.71 -12.87 -3.03
CA PRO A 264 -9.91 -12.40 -4.40
C PRO A 264 -9.62 -10.89 -4.51
N GLY A 265 -8.38 -10.46 -4.23
CA GLY A 265 -7.97 -9.06 -4.30
C GLY A 265 -7.13 -8.73 -5.55
N LEU A 266 -6.72 -7.46 -5.63
CA LEU A 266 -5.98 -6.91 -6.76
C LEU A 266 -4.57 -7.52 -6.88
N GLY A 267 -3.90 -7.76 -5.76
CA GLY A 267 -2.58 -8.38 -5.73
C GLY A 267 -2.59 -9.79 -6.29
N ARG A 268 -3.59 -10.60 -5.90
CA ARG A 268 -3.77 -11.94 -6.45
C ARG A 268 -4.13 -11.91 -7.94
N LEU A 269 -4.94 -10.94 -8.37
CA LEU A 269 -5.24 -10.74 -9.78
C LEU A 269 -3.96 -10.45 -10.58
N ILE A 270 -3.09 -9.57 -10.08
CA ILE A 270 -1.80 -9.27 -10.73
C ILE A 270 -0.95 -10.54 -10.84
N PHE A 271 -0.81 -11.29 -9.75
CA PHE A 271 -0.01 -12.52 -9.73
C PHE A 271 -0.51 -13.55 -10.76
N GLN A 272 -1.82 -13.78 -10.81
CA GLN A 272 -2.45 -14.67 -11.78
C GLN A 272 -2.30 -14.16 -13.21
N SER A 273 -2.47 -12.85 -13.42
CA SER A 273 -2.34 -12.24 -14.75
C SER A 273 -0.90 -12.27 -15.28
N ILE A 274 0.11 -12.14 -14.38
CA ILE A 274 1.51 -12.34 -14.75
C ILE A 274 1.74 -13.80 -15.19
N SER A 275 1.23 -14.77 -14.42
CA SER A 275 1.35 -16.19 -14.74
C SER A 275 0.66 -16.54 -16.06
N ASN A 276 -0.48 -15.95 -16.33
CA ASN A 276 -1.25 -16.10 -17.58
C ASN A 276 -0.75 -15.16 -18.69
N ARG A 277 0.27 -14.33 -18.41
CA ARG A 277 0.80 -13.30 -19.31
C ARG A 277 -0.26 -12.34 -19.88
N ASP A 278 -1.29 -12.04 -19.12
CA ASP A 278 -2.32 -11.05 -19.46
C ASP A 278 -1.80 -9.64 -19.18
N LEU A 279 -0.99 -9.15 -20.12
CA LEU A 279 -0.31 -7.85 -19.99
C LEU A 279 -1.28 -6.67 -19.89
N ILE A 280 -2.50 -6.79 -20.42
CA ILE A 280 -3.51 -5.72 -20.31
C ILE A 280 -3.94 -5.59 -18.86
N VAL A 281 -4.28 -6.68 -18.18
CA VAL A 281 -4.66 -6.67 -16.77
C VAL A 281 -3.48 -6.23 -15.90
N VAL A 282 -2.29 -6.80 -16.12
CA VAL A 282 -1.08 -6.43 -15.36
C VAL A 282 -0.81 -4.94 -15.44
N ARG A 283 -0.80 -4.36 -16.65
CA ARG A 283 -0.53 -2.95 -16.89
C ARG A 283 -1.49 -2.02 -16.12
N ASN A 284 -2.79 -2.30 -16.23
CA ASN A 284 -3.81 -1.50 -15.57
C ASN A 284 -3.78 -1.64 -14.05
N CYS A 285 -3.58 -2.85 -13.53
CA CYS A 285 -3.48 -3.11 -12.09
C CYS A 285 -2.23 -2.45 -11.47
N VAL A 286 -1.07 -2.57 -12.12
CA VAL A 286 0.18 -1.96 -11.63
C VAL A 286 0.08 -0.43 -11.65
N MET A 287 -0.50 0.15 -12.72
CA MET A 287 -0.73 1.60 -12.79
C MET A 287 -1.68 2.07 -11.69
N LEU A 288 -2.73 1.30 -11.41
CA LEU A 288 -3.67 1.62 -10.33
C LEU A 288 -3.01 1.57 -8.96
N LEU A 289 -2.17 0.54 -8.67
CA LEU A 289 -1.41 0.49 -7.42
C LEU A 289 -0.45 1.69 -7.31
N ALA A 290 0.25 2.04 -8.38
CA ALA A 290 1.11 3.21 -8.41
C ALA A 290 0.31 4.50 -8.15
N ALA A 291 -0.87 4.64 -8.76
CA ALA A 291 -1.76 5.77 -8.53
C ALA A 291 -2.24 5.84 -7.07
N MET A 292 -2.60 4.71 -6.46
CA MET A 292 -2.98 4.67 -5.04
C MET A 292 -1.85 5.14 -4.13
N VAL A 293 -0.61 4.71 -4.37
CA VAL A 293 0.57 5.17 -3.62
C VAL A 293 0.77 6.68 -3.77
N VAL A 294 0.73 7.18 -5.01
CA VAL A 294 0.93 8.61 -5.30
C VAL A 294 -0.17 9.46 -4.66
N ILE A 295 -1.43 9.02 -4.72
CA ILE A 295 -2.56 9.69 -4.08
C ILE A 295 -2.41 9.72 -2.57
N VAL A 296 -2.03 8.60 -1.94
CA VAL A 296 -1.83 8.56 -0.48
C VAL A 296 -0.68 9.47 -0.06
N ASN A 297 0.43 9.49 -0.79
CA ASN A 297 1.53 10.42 -0.51
C ASN A 297 1.06 11.88 -0.66
N PHE A 298 0.27 12.20 -1.66
CA PHE A 298 -0.32 13.52 -1.82
C PHE A 298 -1.24 13.89 -0.64
N VAL A 299 -2.07 12.96 -0.18
CA VAL A 299 -2.91 13.17 1.02
C VAL A 299 -2.06 13.40 2.27
N VAL A 300 -0.98 12.65 2.44
CA VAL A 300 -0.03 12.85 3.55
C VAL A 300 0.63 14.23 3.47
N ASP A 301 1.02 14.69 2.27
CA ASP A 301 1.54 16.05 2.08
C ASP A 301 0.52 17.15 2.46
N LEU A 302 -0.76 16.93 2.17
CA LEU A 302 -1.84 17.83 2.59
C LEU A 302 -2.03 17.84 4.10
N LEU A 303 -1.96 16.65 4.75
CA LEU A 303 -2.02 16.53 6.21
C LEU A 303 -0.85 17.25 6.87
N TYR A 304 0.34 17.17 6.28
CA TYR A 304 1.52 17.93 6.70
C TYR A 304 1.26 19.43 6.71
N ALA A 305 0.76 19.96 5.58
CA ALA A 305 0.46 21.39 5.47
C ALA A 305 -0.63 21.85 6.46
N ALA A 306 -1.49 20.92 6.91
CA ALA A 306 -2.50 21.21 7.94
C ALA A 306 -1.93 21.21 9.37
N VAL A 307 -0.95 20.31 9.64
CA VAL A 307 -0.38 20.09 10.99
C VAL A 307 0.79 21.05 11.28
N ASP A 308 1.63 21.35 10.27
CA ASP A 308 2.80 22.23 10.42
C ASP A 308 2.51 23.66 9.93
N PRO A 309 2.34 24.63 10.87
CA PRO A 309 2.12 26.03 10.48
C PRO A 309 3.33 26.70 9.85
N ARG A 310 4.56 26.11 9.94
CA ARG A 310 5.80 26.66 9.38
C ARG A 310 5.80 26.60 7.86
N ILE A 311 5.13 25.63 7.26
CA ILE A 311 4.99 25.52 5.80
C ILE A 311 4.20 26.70 5.22
N LYS A 312 3.29 27.29 6.01
CA LYS A 312 2.53 28.47 5.60
C LYS A 312 3.38 29.75 5.55
N ALA A 313 4.46 29.80 6.32
CA ALA A 313 5.35 30.96 6.41
C ALA A 313 6.49 30.94 5.35
N ALA A 314 6.82 29.79 4.79
CA ALA A 314 7.88 29.66 3.77
C ALA A 314 7.39 29.98 2.34
N ASP A 315 6.08 30.16 2.14
CA ASP A 315 5.47 30.53 0.85
C ASP A 315 5.22 32.07 0.74
N VAL A 316 5.67 32.89 1.71
CA VAL A 316 5.70 34.35 1.68
C VAL A 316 7.13 34.83 1.55
#